data_679a1a8048475fe7b3649ac8b7d40a57
#
_entry.id   679a1a8048475fe7b3649ac8b7d40a57
#
_cell.length_a   1.000
_cell.length_b   1.000
_cell.length_c   1.000
_cell.angle_alpha   90.00
_cell.angle_beta   90.00
_cell.angle_gamma   90.00
#
_symmetry.space_group_name_H-M   'P 1'
#
loop_
_entity.id
_entity.type
_entity.pdbx_description
1 polymer ?
#
loop_
_entity_poly.entity_id
_entity_poly.type
_entity_poly.pdbx_seq_one_letter_code
_entity_poly.pdbx_strand_id
1 'polypeptide(L)'
;RRLGGKVPKGVLLVGRPGTGKTLLAKAVAGEAKVPFYSMSGSDFVEMFVGVGASRVRDLFVQGKSRAPCIIFIDEIDAVGRHRGAGLGGGHDEREQTLNALLVEMDGFEENTGVIVMAATNRPDVLDPALLRPGRFDRQIVVSMPDVKGREAILKVHTRRMPVAEKV
;
A
#
# COMPACT_ATOMS: atom_id res chain seq x y z
N ARG A 1 14.98 -12.02 -5.16
CA ARG A 1 16.21 -11.23 -4.97
C ARG A 1 17.45 -11.92 -5.49
N ARG A 2 17.56 -13.23 -5.31
CA ARG A 2 18.74 -13.99 -5.75
C ARG A 2 18.91 -14.02 -7.26
N LEU A 3 17.87 -13.71 -8.01
CA LEU A 3 17.89 -13.72 -9.48
C LEU A 3 18.11 -12.34 -10.08
N GLY A 4 18.51 -11.35 -9.29
CA GLY A 4 18.78 -10.02 -9.76
C GLY A 4 17.54 -9.18 -10.07
N GLY A 5 16.35 -9.65 -9.69
CA GLY A 5 15.12 -8.88 -9.84
C GLY A 5 15.09 -7.69 -8.90
N LYS A 6 14.63 -6.55 -9.39
CA LYS A 6 14.46 -5.37 -8.55
C LYS A 6 13.24 -5.54 -7.64
N VAL A 7 13.40 -5.16 -6.36
CA VAL A 7 12.28 -5.11 -5.43
C VAL A 7 11.39 -3.92 -5.82
N PRO A 8 10.09 -4.12 -6.05
CA PRO A 8 9.22 -3.01 -6.42
C PRO A 8 9.08 -2.05 -5.26
N LYS A 9 8.99 -0.75 -5.55
CA LYS A 9 8.67 0.25 -4.54
C LYS A 9 7.22 0.16 -4.10
N GLY A 10 6.33 -0.10 -5.05
CA GLY A 10 4.89 -0.12 -4.80
C GLY A 10 4.20 -1.30 -5.42
N VAL A 11 3.28 -1.88 -4.68
CA VAL A 11 2.45 -3.01 -5.13
C VAL A 11 1.00 -2.65 -4.90
N LEU A 12 0.18 -2.79 -5.93
CA LEU A 12 -1.26 -2.55 -5.84
C LEU A 12 -1.99 -3.88 -5.73
N LEU A 13 -2.73 -4.04 -4.64
CA LEU A 13 -3.59 -5.21 -4.42
C LEU A 13 -5.00 -4.86 -4.90
N VAL A 14 -5.49 -5.59 -5.87
CA VAL A 14 -6.80 -5.36 -6.48
C VAL A 14 -7.72 -6.51 -6.12
N GLY A 15 -8.91 -6.19 -5.62
CA GLY A 15 -9.90 -7.20 -5.28
C GLY A 15 -11.13 -6.60 -4.64
N ARG A 16 -12.19 -7.39 -4.59
CA ARG A 16 -13.44 -6.96 -3.97
C ARG A 16 -13.27 -6.76 -2.47
N PRO A 17 -14.13 -5.95 -1.83
CA PRO A 17 -14.14 -5.84 -0.37
C PRO A 17 -14.28 -7.23 0.27
N GLY A 18 -13.56 -7.45 1.36
CA GLY A 18 -13.64 -8.72 2.07
C GLY A 18 -12.81 -9.85 1.50
N THR A 19 -11.97 -9.59 0.49
CA THR A 19 -11.08 -10.62 -0.07
C THR A 19 -9.81 -10.83 0.75
N GLY A 20 -9.59 -10.05 1.82
CA GLY A 20 -8.44 -10.23 2.69
C GLY A 20 -7.18 -9.53 2.24
N LYS A 21 -7.29 -8.43 1.50
CA LYS A 21 -6.12 -7.67 1.03
C LYS A 21 -5.26 -7.18 2.20
N THR A 22 -5.89 -6.66 3.25
CA THR A 22 -5.18 -6.20 4.45
C THR A 22 -4.49 -7.37 5.13
N LEU A 23 -5.17 -8.49 5.25
CA LEU A 23 -4.61 -9.70 5.86
C LEU A 23 -3.40 -10.21 5.08
N LEU A 24 -3.47 -10.17 3.76
CA LEU A 24 -2.35 -10.57 2.92
C LEU A 24 -1.15 -9.67 3.15
N ALA A 25 -1.36 -8.36 3.21
CA ALA A 25 -0.27 -7.40 3.46
C ALA A 25 0.36 -7.64 4.83
N LYS A 26 -0.44 -7.86 5.86
CA LYS A 26 0.06 -8.20 7.20
C LYS A 26 0.84 -9.49 7.21
N ALA A 27 0.37 -10.49 6.49
CA ALA A 27 1.05 -11.78 6.41
C ALA A 27 2.43 -11.65 5.76
N VAL A 28 2.52 -10.84 4.71
CA VAL A 28 3.81 -10.56 4.05
C VAL A 28 4.78 -9.88 5.02
N ALA A 29 4.32 -8.90 5.77
CA ALA A 29 5.15 -8.20 6.75
C ALA A 29 5.60 -9.14 7.87
N GLY A 30 4.70 -9.99 8.37
CA GLY A 30 5.00 -10.96 9.40
C GLY A 30 6.00 -12.01 8.93
N GLU A 31 5.83 -12.51 7.71
CA GLU A 31 6.76 -13.48 7.12
C GLU A 31 8.16 -12.86 6.93
N ALA A 32 8.21 -11.62 6.51
CA ALA A 32 9.46 -10.89 6.34
C ALA A 32 10.03 -10.37 7.67
N LYS A 33 9.27 -10.44 8.74
CA LYS A 33 9.64 -9.96 10.09
C LYS A 33 10.01 -8.48 10.09
N VAL A 34 9.19 -7.68 9.43
CA VAL A 34 9.41 -6.24 9.34
C VAL A 34 8.20 -5.48 9.92
N PRO A 35 8.39 -4.24 10.37
CA PRO A 35 7.27 -3.41 10.83
C PRO A 35 6.23 -3.20 9.74
N PHE A 36 4.99 -3.07 10.15
CA PHE A 36 3.85 -2.85 9.27
C PHE A 36 3.10 -1.61 9.72
N TYR A 37 3.02 -0.61 8.84
CA TYR A 37 2.28 0.62 9.08
C TYR A 37 1.11 0.67 8.13
N SER A 38 -0.08 0.91 8.64
CA SER A 38 -1.27 0.94 7.78
C SER A 38 -2.07 2.20 7.98
N MET A 39 -2.74 2.61 6.92
CA MET A 39 -3.64 3.73 6.92
C MET A 39 -4.69 3.54 5.83
N SER A 40 -5.88 4.08 6.06
CA SER A 40 -6.90 4.07 5.02
C SER A 40 -6.88 5.37 4.24
N GLY A 41 -7.03 5.28 2.92
CA GLY A 41 -7.12 6.47 2.08
C GLY A 41 -8.27 7.39 2.49
N SER A 42 -9.36 6.82 3.00
CA SER A 42 -10.49 7.62 3.47
C SER A 42 -10.13 8.49 4.68
N ASP A 43 -9.18 8.06 5.51
CA ASP A 43 -8.72 8.85 6.64
C ASP A 43 -8.05 10.15 6.21
N PHE A 44 -7.39 10.14 5.05
CA PHE A 44 -6.71 11.33 4.54
C PHE A 44 -7.71 12.37 4.02
N VAL A 45 -8.82 11.96 3.43
CA VAL A 45 -9.76 12.89 2.81
C VAL A 45 -10.80 13.46 3.79
N GLU A 46 -10.94 12.86 4.95
CA GLU A 46 -11.85 13.35 6.01
C GLU A 46 -11.22 14.46 6.85
N MET A 47 -9.97 14.80 6.58
CA MET A 47 -9.24 15.80 7.36
C MET A 47 -9.36 17.19 6.75
N PHE A 48 -9.00 18.21 7.55
CA PHE A 48 -8.93 19.58 7.07
C PHE A 48 -7.89 19.72 5.94
N VAL A 49 -8.02 20.79 5.16
CA VAL A 49 -7.14 21.07 4.02
C VAL A 49 -5.67 21.02 4.45
N GLY A 50 -4.87 20.28 3.71
CA GLY A 50 -3.44 20.14 3.97
C GLY A 50 -3.07 19.11 5.02
N VAL A 51 -4.00 18.67 5.84
CA VAL A 51 -3.72 17.70 6.89
C VAL A 51 -3.49 16.31 6.29
N GLY A 52 -4.26 15.95 5.25
CA GLY A 52 -4.06 14.68 4.55
C GLY A 52 -2.66 14.56 3.97
N ALA A 53 -2.17 15.61 3.30
CA ALA A 53 -0.82 15.63 2.74
C ALA A 53 0.25 15.53 3.83
N SER A 54 0.05 16.22 4.94
CA SER A 54 0.96 16.16 6.09
C SER A 54 1.02 14.76 6.68
N ARG A 55 -0.13 14.08 6.78
CA ARG A 55 -0.19 12.71 7.29
C ARG A 55 0.53 11.73 6.37
N VAL A 56 0.43 11.91 5.06
CA VAL A 56 1.19 11.11 4.09
C VAL A 56 2.69 11.29 4.34
N ARG A 57 3.15 12.52 4.46
CA ARG A 57 4.57 12.80 4.73
C ARG A 57 5.03 12.15 6.02
N ASP A 58 4.25 12.28 7.09
CA ASP A 58 4.59 11.69 8.39
C ASP A 58 4.69 10.18 8.32
N LEU A 59 3.77 9.54 7.61
CA LEU A 59 3.77 8.10 7.42
C LEU A 59 5.06 7.64 6.73
N PHE A 60 5.49 8.34 5.69
CA PHE A 60 6.71 7.99 4.97
C PHE A 60 7.98 8.29 5.78
N VAL A 61 8.01 9.39 6.52
CA VAL A 61 9.13 9.69 7.42
C VAL A 61 9.27 8.58 8.45
N GLN A 62 8.17 8.15 9.04
CA GLN A 62 8.16 7.07 10.01
C GLN A 62 8.63 5.74 9.39
N GLY A 63 8.14 5.43 8.20
CA GLY A 63 8.53 4.22 7.50
C GLY A 63 10.01 4.20 7.16
N LYS A 64 10.54 5.31 6.64
CA LYS A 64 11.96 5.41 6.30
C LYS A 64 12.85 5.24 7.53
N SER A 65 12.45 5.78 8.67
CA SER A 65 13.22 5.68 9.92
C SER A 65 13.22 4.26 10.49
N ARG A 66 12.28 3.44 10.09
CA ARG A 66 12.11 2.06 10.57
C ARG A 66 12.34 1.02 9.47
N ALA A 67 12.99 1.41 8.39
CA ALA A 67 13.28 0.48 7.31
C ALA A 67 14.19 -0.66 7.78
N PRO A 68 14.01 -1.90 7.28
CA PRO A 68 13.01 -2.29 6.31
C PRO A 68 11.60 -2.35 6.91
N CYS A 69 10.60 -1.95 6.14
CA CYS A 69 9.21 -1.97 6.60
C CYS A 69 8.23 -2.02 5.42
N ILE A 70 6.96 -2.26 5.74
CA ILE A 70 5.88 -2.19 4.77
C ILE A 70 4.91 -1.10 5.19
N ILE A 71 4.61 -0.19 4.27
CA ILE A 71 3.56 0.81 4.41
C ILE A 71 2.36 0.35 3.60
N PHE A 72 1.22 0.18 4.26
CA PHE A 72 0.00 -0.28 3.60
C PHE A 72 -1.06 0.83 3.60
N ILE A 73 -1.58 1.14 2.42
CA ILE A 73 -2.63 2.14 2.26
C ILE A 73 -3.86 1.44 1.71
N ASP A 74 -4.85 1.23 2.57
CA ASP A 74 -6.12 0.66 2.14
C ASP A 74 -7.00 1.74 1.50
N GLU A 75 -7.91 1.32 0.66
CA GLU A 75 -8.83 2.23 -0.03
C GLU A 75 -8.11 3.39 -0.72
N ILE A 76 -7.06 3.06 -1.47
CA ILE A 76 -6.27 4.08 -2.17
C ILE A 76 -7.10 4.89 -3.16
N ASP A 77 -8.20 4.33 -3.65
CA ASP A 77 -9.10 5.03 -4.56
C ASP A 77 -9.79 6.23 -3.90
N ALA A 78 -9.82 6.31 -2.57
CA ALA A 78 -10.36 7.50 -1.89
C ALA A 78 -9.52 8.76 -2.16
N VAL A 79 -8.20 8.62 -2.33
CA VAL A 79 -7.30 9.74 -2.60
C VAL A 79 -6.75 9.72 -4.02
N GLY A 80 -6.72 8.54 -4.64
CA GLY A 80 -6.09 8.34 -5.94
C GLY A 80 -7.02 8.36 -7.12
N ARG A 81 -8.21 8.93 -7.01
CA ARG A 81 -9.15 8.98 -8.11
C ARG A 81 -8.66 9.87 -9.24
N HIS A 82 -9.07 9.51 -10.45
CA HIS A 82 -8.75 10.25 -11.65
C HIS A 82 -9.16 11.73 -11.52
N ARG A 83 -8.24 12.61 -11.93
CA ARG A 83 -8.47 14.06 -11.88
C ARG A 83 -9.54 14.48 -12.89
N GLY A 84 -10.28 15.52 -12.53
CA GLY A 84 -11.31 16.08 -13.41
C GLY A 84 -12.66 15.39 -13.32
N ALA A 85 -12.78 14.32 -12.56
CA ALA A 85 -14.04 13.59 -12.43
C ALA A 85 -14.98 14.20 -11.39
N GLY A 86 -14.55 15.21 -10.65
CA GLY A 86 -15.36 15.78 -9.59
C GLY A 86 -15.42 17.29 -9.64
N LEU A 87 -16.57 17.83 -9.28
CA LEU A 87 -16.80 19.26 -9.20
C LEU A 87 -17.00 19.75 -7.77
N GLY A 88 -16.72 18.91 -6.78
CA GLY A 88 -16.97 19.22 -5.39
C GLY A 88 -15.81 19.87 -4.66
N GLY A 89 -16.10 20.48 -3.51
CA GLY A 89 -15.11 21.17 -2.69
C GLY A 89 -14.04 20.28 -2.04
N GLY A 90 -14.26 18.96 -1.97
CA GLY A 90 -13.26 18.03 -1.47
C GLY A 90 -12.21 17.63 -2.50
N HIS A 91 -12.33 18.11 -3.70
CA HIS A 91 -11.47 17.77 -4.82
C HIS A 91 -10.02 18.23 -4.61
N ASP A 92 -9.85 19.44 -4.13
CA ASP A 92 -8.51 20.02 -3.90
C ASP A 92 -7.73 19.26 -2.82
N GLU A 93 -8.40 18.81 -1.78
CA GLU A 93 -7.77 18.03 -0.71
C GLU A 93 -7.28 16.69 -1.21
N ARG A 94 -8.10 16.00 -2.00
CA ARG A 94 -7.71 14.73 -2.60
C ARG A 94 -6.52 14.90 -3.52
N GLU A 95 -6.51 15.95 -4.30
CA GLU A 95 -5.43 16.23 -5.23
C GLU A 95 -4.14 16.55 -4.48
N GLN A 96 -4.21 17.34 -3.42
CA GLN A 96 -3.04 17.63 -2.59
C GLN A 96 -2.48 16.37 -1.93
N THR A 97 -3.35 15.54 -1.41
CA THR A 97 -2.95 14.29 -0.76
C THR A 97 -2.34 13.33 -1.78
N LEU A 98 -2.95 13.21 -2.95
CA LEU A 98 -2.41 12.40 -4.02
C LEU A 98 -1.03 12.88 -4.44
N ASN A 99 -0.87 14.18 -4.64
CA ASN A 99 0.43 14.74 -5.02
C ASN A 99 1.49 14.48 -3.95
N ALA A 100 1.13 14.61 -2.68
CA ALA A 100 2.05 14.29 -1.59
C ALA A 100 2.47 12.83 -1.63
N LEU A 101 1.53 11.92 -1.89
CA LEU A 101 1.84 10.50 -2.02
C LEU A 101 2.81 10.24 -3.17
N LEU A 102 2.57 10.84 -4.33
CA LEU A 102 3.43 10.68 -5.49
C LEU A 102 4.84 11.22 -5.23
N VAL A 103 4.94 12.38 -4.60
CA VAL A 103 6.24 12.97 -4.23
C VAL A 103 7.00 12.05 -3.28
N GLU A 104 6.32 11.51 -2.27
CA GLU A 104 6.97 10.60 -1.33
C GLU A 104 7.40 9.30 -2.00
N MET A 105 6.60 8.75 -2.90
CA MET A 105 6.95 7.54 -3.63
C MET A 105 8.16 7.76 -4.54
N ASP A 106 8.25 8.93 -5.16
CA ASP A 106 9.39 9.27 -6.03
C ASP A 106 10.64 9.63 -5.23
N GLY A 107 10.47 10.01 -3.99
CA GLY A 107 11.54 10.56 -3.15
C GLY A 107 12.43 9.54 -2.46
N PHE A 108 12.15 8.23 -2.55
CA PHE A 108 13.03 7.25 -1.97
C PHE A 108 13.52 6.25 -3.02
N GLU A 109 14.69 5.69 -2.77
CA GLU A 109 15.30 4.75 -3.69
C GLU A 109 14.82 3.32 -3.44
N GLU A 110 14.96 2.47 -4.46
CA GLU A 110 14.50 1.08 -4.39
C GLU A 110 15.18 0.25 -3.31
N ASN A 111 16.36 0.64 -2.90
CA ASN A 111 17.15 -0.11 -1.91
C ASN A 111 16.98 0.36 -0.47
N THR A 112 16.04 1.27 -0.20
CA THR A 112 15.81 1.75 1.16
C THR A 112 15.18 0.70 2.07
N GLY A 113 14.56 -0.32 1.48
CA GLY A 113 13.85 -1.35 2.24
C GLY A 113 12.40 -1.01 2.55
N VAL A 114 11.91 0.12 2.08
CA VAL A 114 10.50 0.49 2.24
C VAL A 114 9.72 -0.02 1.04
N ILE A 115 8.68 -0.80 1.30
CA ILE A 115 7.75 -1.26 0.29
C ILE A 115 6.38 -0.67 0.60
N VAL A 116 5.79 0.00 -0.37
CA VAL A 116 4.45 0.58 -0.22
C VAL A 116 3.46 -0.36 -0.90
N MET A 117 2.50 -0.84 -0.13
CA MET A 117 1.41 -1.65 -0.67
C MET A 117 0.12 -0.85 -0.57
N ALA A 118 -0.65 -0.84 -1.62
CA ALA A 118 -1.95 -0.18 -1.63
C ALA A 118 -3.02 -1.17 -2.04
N ALA A 119 -4.23 -0.95 -1.58
CA ALA A 119 -5.36 -1.82 -1.90
C ALA A 119 -6.51 -1.01 -2.45
N THR A 120 -7.19 -1.58 -3.44
CA THR A 120 -8.40 -0.98 -4.00
C THR A 120 -9.32 -2.07 -4.54
N ASN A 121 -10.63 -1.79 -4.50
CA ASN A 121 -11.61 -2.60 -5.20
C ASN A 121 -12.03 -1.94 -6.53
N ARG A 122 -11.50 -0.76 -6.82
CA ARG A 122 -11.86 0.03 -7.99
C ARG A 122 -10.61 0.52 -8.73
N PRO A 123 -9.85 -0.39 -9.37
CA PRO A 123 -8.64 0.03 -10.09
C PRO A 123 -8.96 0.93 -11.29
N ASP A 124 -10.17 0.83 -11.82
CA ASP A 124 -10.63 1.60 -12.98
C ASP A 124 -10.73 3.10 -12.73
N VAL A 125 -10.90 3.52 -11.47
CA VAL A 125 -11.05 4.95 -11.13
C VAL A 125 -9.74 5.60 -10.70
N LEU A 126 -8.66 4.83 -10.60
CA LEU A 126 -7.38 5.37 -10.15
C LEU A 126 -6.74 6.27 -11.21
N ASP A 127 -6.08 7.32 -10.73
CA ASP A 127 -5.29 8.19 -11.59
C ASP A 127 -4.13 7.40 -12.19
N PRO A 128 -3.95 7.41 -13.52
CA PRO A 128 -2.85 6.68 -14.15
C PRO A 128 -1.47 7.05 -13.62
N ALA A 129 -1.31 8.23 -13.04
CA ALA A 129 -0.05 8.64 -12.43
C ALA A 129 0.41 7.71 -11.32
N LEU A 130 -0.53 7.08 -10.60
CA LEU A 130 -0.20 6.12 -9.55
C LEU A 130 0.40 4.82 -10.09
N LEU A 131 0.10 4.49 -11.34
CA LEU A 131 0.47 3.21 -11.93
C LEU A 131 1.73 3.31 -12.79
N ARG A 132 2.38 4.46 -12.83
CA ARG A 132 3.61 4.66 -13.60
C ARG A 132 4.78 3.89 -13.00
N PRO A 133 5.80 3.57 -13.82
CA PRO A 133 7.01 2.90 -13.31
C PRO A 133 7.63 3.66 -12.13
N GLY A 134 8.05 2.91 -11.13
CA GLY A 134 8.60 3.47 -9.90
C GLY A 134 7.57 3.81 -8.84
N ARG A 135 6.29 3.65 -9.15
CA ARG A 135 5.18 3.83 -8.20
C ARG A 135 4.48 2.50 -8.00
N PHE A 136 3.15 2.44 -8.10
CA PHE A 136 2.42 1.17 -8.01
C PHE A 136 2.41 0.48 -9.37
N ASP A 137 3.60 0.12 -9.83
CA ASP A 137 3.79 -0.46 -11.14
C ASP A 137 3.59 -1.97 -11.18
N ARG A 138 3.35 -2.59 -10.04
CA ARG A 138 3.05 -4.01 -9.95
C ARG A 138 1.66 -4.19 -9.36
N GLN A 139 0.80 -4.92 -10.08
CA GLN A 139 -0.56 -5.18 -9.64
C GLN A 139 -0.75 -6.65 -9.36
N ILE A 140 -1.43 -6.96 -8.27
CA ILE A 140 -1.76 -8.32 -7.87
C ILE A 140 -3.27 -8.38 -7.64
N VAL A 141 -3.94 -9.25 -8.36
CA VAL A 141 -5.37 -9.49 -8.15
C VAL A 141 -5.53 -10.50 -7.03
N VAL A 142 -6.28 -10.12 -6.01
CA VAL A 142 -6.51 -10.95 -4.82
C VAL A 142 -7.93 -11.47 -4.83
N SER A 143 -8.08 -12.77 -4.74
CA SER A 143 -9.38 -13.43 -4.62
C SER A 143 -9.44 -14.22 -3.32
N MET A 144 -10.65 -14.54 -2.87
CA MET A 144 -10.83 -15.33 -1.63
C MET A 144 -10.09 -16.68 -1.66
N PRO A 145 -10.17 -17.47 -2.75
CA PRO A 145 -9.43 -18.72 -2.81
C PRO A 145 -7.92 -18.53 -2.69
N ASP A 146 -7.36 -17.48 -3.32
CA ASP A 146 -5.93 -17.20 -3.27
C ASP A 146 -5.49 -16.85 -1.85
N VAL A 147 -6.26 -16.05 -1.15
CA VAL A 147 -5.92 -15.67 0.24
C VAL A 147 -5.94 -16.89 1.13
N LYS A 148 -6.97 -17.74 1.03
CA LYS A 148 -7.06 -18.95 1.84
C LYS A 148 -5.93 -19.92 1.55
N GLY A 149 -5.58 -20.09 0.29
CA GLY A 149 -4.48 -20.94 -0.11
C GLY A 149 -3.15 -20.45 0.45
N ARG A 150 -2.89 -19.16 0.37
CA ARG A 150 -1.66 -18.56 0.88
C ARG A 150 -1.60 -18.61 2.41
N GLU A 151 -2.70 -18.40 3.10
CA GLU A 151 -2.76 -18.57 4.55
C GLU A 151 -2.43 -20.00 4.96
N ALA A 152 -2.96 -20.97 4.25
CA ALA A 152 -2.66 -22.37 4.54
C ALA A 152 -1.18 -22.68 4.35
N ILE A 153 -0.57 -22.17 3.28
CA ILE A 153 0.86 -22.33 3.02
C ILE A 153 1.68 -21.68 4.12
N LEU A 154 1.34 -20.46 4.51
CA LEU A 154 2.03 -19.75 5.58
C LEU A 154 1.94 -20.49 6.92
N LYS A 155 0.78 -21.01 7.24
CA LYS A 155 0.59 -21.80 8.47
C LYS A 155 1.43 -23.06 8.48
N VAL A 156 1.54 -23.73 7.35
CA VAL A 156 2.39 -24.92 7.23
C VAL A 156 3.86 -24.56 7.43
N HIS A 157 4.32 -23.48 6.82
CA HIS A 157 5.70 -23.02 6.96
C HIS A 157 6.00 -22.56 8.38
N THR A 158 5.09 -21.84 9.02
CA THR A 158 5.31 -21.36 10.38
C THR A 158 5.34 -22.47 11.42
N ARG A 159 4.71 -23.61 11.15
CA ARG A 159 4.79 -24.79 12.02
C ARG A 159 6.17 -25.44 12.03
N ARG A 160 6.95 -25.25 10.97
CA ARG A 160 8.28 -25.84 10.81
C ARG A 160 9.40 -24.91 11.25
N MET A 161 9.10 -23.67 11.52
CA MET A 161 10.08 -22.66 11.90
C MET A 161 9.70 -22.02 13.22
N PRO A 162 10.69 -21.64 14.06
CA PRO A 162 10.39 -20.92 15.31
C PRO A 162 10.01 -19.48 14.99
N VAL A 163 8.79 -19.27 14.55
CA VAL A 163 8.27 -17.98 14.16
C VAL A 163 7.33 -17.47 15.24
N ALA A 164 7.20 -16.15 15.37
CA ALA A 164 6.24 -15.54 16.27
C ALA A 164 4.81 -16.01 15.94
N GLU A 165 4.03 -16.29 16.97
CA GLU A 165 2.69 -16.88 16.84
C GLU A 165 1.71 -16.05 16.02
N LYS A 166 1.98 -14.78 15.81
CA LYS A 166 1.07 -13.86 15.15
C LYS A 166 1.60 -13.45 13.78
N VAL A 167 1.52 -14.34 12.85
CA VAL A 167 1.83 -14.05 11.45
C VAL A 167 0.58 -14.08 10.62
#